data_ab37f2d85491c108862ba8680f9c777f
#
_entry.id   ab37f2d85491c108862ba8680f9c777f
#
_cell.length_a   1.000
_cell.length_b   1.000
_cell.length_c   1.000
_cell.angle_alpha   90.00
_cell.angle_beta   90.00
_cell.angle_gamma   90.00
#
_symmetry.space_group_name_H-M   'P 1'
#
loop_
_entity.id
_entity.type
_entity.pdbx_description
1 polymer ?
#
loop_
_entity_poly.entity_id
_entity_poly.type
_entity_poly.pdbx_seq_one_letter_code
_entity_poly.pdbx_strand_id
1 'polypeptide(L)'
;IIKEEEPNYILVAFDKGKTFRHDKYDSYKAGRIEMPDELKLQFPKAKEVLDAFGIKHFEIDNYEADDIIGTLARIVDEDDEFIATIVSSDKDLLQLISDEVVVKLLKQSGHIMMNRDEFMKTYQVEPARMVDLKALMGDASDHIPGVKGIGEKTAINLLVKYGTLDNLYANIDSVTGKTKEKLLADKDNAYMSYDLATIYKEVPLDFTLEDCKYGITDKSQLANILEELEFHSLLRKLDLGGSVEEKREEKEDTKELVIDDIEQFKNKDFAYYLETRGSIYSKSEILGIGIYDGEKGYFINKDNIEKYKDIFSTDVWKFTYDYKKSLVVLNYLDIKFKNASFDTMLAAYLLDYVVKDDIS
;
A
#
# COMPACT_ATOMS: atom_id res chain seq x y z
N ILE A 1 0.76 10.60 3.25
CA ILE A 1 2.24 10.81 3.21
C ILE A 1 2.53 12.31 3.27
N ILE A 2 2.27 13.14 2.23
CA ILE A 2 2.65 14.57 2.18
C ILE A 2 2.21 15.33 3.44
N LYS A 3 0.95 15.16 3.86
CA LYS A 3 0.40 15.81 5.07
C LYS A 3 1.02 15.28 6.38
N GLU A 4 1.57 14.10 6.36
CA GLU A 4 2.16 13.43 7.53
C GLU A 4 3.65 13.75 7.66
N GLU A 5 4.37 13.75 6.52
CA GLU A 5 5.81 14.00 6.47
C GLU A 5 6.16 15.49 6.35
N GLU A 6 5.24 16.32 5.85
CA GLU A 6 5.44 17.75 5.60
C GLU A 6 6.79 18.06 4.88
N PRO A 7 7.10 17.36 3.77
CA PRO A 7 8.42 17.45 3.17
C PRO A 7 8.66 18.79 2.47
N ASN A 8 9.90 19.27 2.53
CA ASN A 8 10.32 20.43 1.76
C ASN A 8 10.65 20.08 0.30
N TYR A 9 11.09 18.84 0.06
CA TYR A 9 11.50 18.33 -1.24
C TYR A 9 10.83 16.99 -1.49
N ILE A 10 10.39 16.75 -2.71
CA ILE A 10 9.78 15.45 -3.12
C ILE A 10 10.30 15.07 -4.50
N LEU A 11 10.73 13.82 -4.63
CA LEU A 11 10.97 13.20 -5.92
C LEU A 11 10.23 11.87 -6.00
N VAL A 12 9.65 11.59 -7.16
CA VAL A 12 9.10 10.28 -7.52
C VAL A 12 9.94 9.65 -8.60
N ALA A 13 10.60 8.54 -8.31
CA ALA A 13 11.38 7.78 -9.28
C ALA A 13 10.51 6.74 -9.98
N PHE A 14 10.69 6.60 -11.29
CA PHE A 14 10.02 5.60 -12.11
C PHE A 14 11.03 4.68 -12.79
N ASP A 15 10.67 3.42 -12.96
CA ASP A 15 11.40 2.49 -13.82
C ASP A 15 11.15 2.83 -15.30
N LYS A 16 12.21 2.70 -16.13
CA LYS A 16 12.15 2.93 -17.57
C LYS A 16 12.73 1.76 -18.35
N GLY A 17 11.94 0.72 -18.55
CA GLY A 17 12.31 -0.40 -19.40
C GLY A 17 13.42 -1.30 -18.87
N LYS A 18 14.26 -1.82 -19.78
CA LYS A 18 15.39 -2.70 -19.44
C LYS A 18 16.57 -1.91 -18.86
N THR A 19 17.30 -2.56 -17.96
CA THR A 19 18.43 -1.97 -17.26
C THR A 19 19.69 -2.81 -17.44
N PHE A 20 20.84 -2.28 -17.05
CA PHE A 20 22.14 -2.97 -17.11
C PHE A 20 22.13 -4.34 -16.40
N ARG A 21 21.21 -4.58 -15.45
CA ARG A 21 21.05 -5.88 -14.78
C ARG A 21 20.52 -6.96 -15.70
N HIS A 22 19.67 -6.60 -16.65
CA HIS A 22 19.18 -7.53 -17.68
C HIS A 22 20.30 -7.96 -18.64
N ASP A 23 21.27 -7.08 -18.91
CA ASP A 23 22.43 -7.42 -19.73
C ASP A 23 23.42 -8.35 -18.99
N LYS A 24 23.45 -8.26 -17.65
CA LYS A 24 24.30 -9.13 -16.82
C LYS A 24 23.69 -10.51 -16.58
N TYR A 25 22.38 -10.60 -16.51
CA TYR A 25 21.67 -11.83 -16.20
C TYR A 25 20.31 -11.90 -16.91
N ASP A 26 20.22 -12.72 -17.93
CA ASP A 26 19.03 -12.86 -18.81
C ASP A 26 17.75 -13.22 -18.05
N SER A 27 17.86 -13.94 -16.93
CA SER A 27 16.73 -14.34 -16.11
C SER A 27 16.29 -13.28 -15.08
N TYR A 28 16.99 -12.14 -14.98
CA TYR A 28 16.63 -11.08 -14.06
C TYR A 28 15.23 -10.57 -14.37
N LYS A 29 14.35 -10.62 -13.37
CA LYS A 29 12.92 -10.22 -13.46
C LYS A 29 12.12 -10.94 -14.58
N ALA A 30 12.63 -12.03 -15.16
CA ALA A 30 12.04 -12.72 -16.32
C ALA A 30 10.62 -13.31 -16.04
N GLY A 31 10.27 -13.57 -14.79
CA GLY A 31 8.96 -14.08 -14.40
C GLY A 31 7.90 -13.03 -14.06
N ARG A 32 8.24 -11.75 -14.14
CA ARG A 32 7.28 -10.69 -13.87
C ARG A 32 6.20 -10.69 -14.95
N ILE A 33 4.94 -10.66 -14.52
CA ILE A 33 3.80 -10.53 -15.44
C ILE A 33 3.90 -9.17 -16.15
N GLU A 34 3.72 -9.19 -17.45
CA GLU A 34 3.70 -7.94 -18.22
C GLU A 34 2.55 -7.04 -17.73
N MET A 35 2.85 -5.76 -17.56
CA MET A 35 1.86 -4.78 -17.13
C MET A 35 0.72 -4.69 -18.16
N PRO A 36 -0.56 -4.78 -17.73
CA PRO A 36 -1.70 -4.59 -18.62
C PRO A 36 -1.64 -3.24 -19.35
N ASP A 37 -2.10 -3.22 -20.60
CA ASP A 37 -2.03 -2.01 -21.43
C ASP A 37 -2.85 -0.86 -20.84
N GLU A 38 -3.96 -1.15 -20.20
CA GLU A 38 -4.79 -0.18 -19.48
C GLU A 38 -4.02 0.52 -18.34
N LEU A 39 -3.15 -0.22 -17.66
CA LEU A 39 -2.30 0.35 -16.62
C LEU A 39 -1.15 1.17 -17.21
N LYS A 40 -0.55 0.71 -18.33
CA LYS A 40 0.49 1.48 -19.05
C LYS A 40 -0.02 2.88 -19.44
N LEU A 41 -1.28 2.99 -19.86
CA LEU A 41 -1.90 4.27 -20.23
C LEU A 41 -2.10 5.23 -19.05
N GLN A 42 -2.08 4.73 -17.82
CA GLN A 42 -2.25 5.57 -16.62
C GLN A 42 -0.95 6.26 -16.18
N PHE A 43 0.23 5.76 -16.56
CA PHE A 43 1.51 6.35 -16.15
C PHE A 43 1.70 7.80 -16.64
N PRO A 44 1.40 8.14 -17.91
CA PRO A 44 1.44 9.53 -18.34
C PRO A 44 0.52 10.44 -17.53
N LYS A 45 -0.69 9.96 -17.22
CA LYS A 45 -1.64 10.71 -16.38
C LYS A 45 -1.16 10.87 -14.94
N ALA A 46 -0.52 9.85 -14.37
CA ALA A 46 0.10 9.95 -13.05
C ALA A 46 1.21 11.02 -13.03
N LYS A 47 2.03 11.10 -14.08
CA LYS A 47 3.05 12.14 -14.22
C LYS A 47 2.46 13.54 -14.36
N GLU A 48 1.40 13.71 -15.17
CA GLU A 48 0.67 14.98 -15.27
C GLU A 48 0.10 15.44 -13.91
N VAL A 49 -0.40 14.50 -13.10
CA VAL A 49 -0.85 14.78 -11.74
C VAL A 49 0.31 15.21 -10.84
N LEU A 50 1.45 14.52 -10.90
CA LEU A 50 2.65 14.90 -10.14
C LEU A 50 3.13 16.30 -10.51
N ASP A 51 3.17 16.62 -11.81
CA ASP A 51 3.52 17.96 -12.29
C ASP A 51 2.57 19.02 -11.74
N ALA A 52 1.26 18.75 -11.75
CA ALA A 52 0.26 19.66 -11.21
C ALA A 52 0.39 19.84 -9.68
N PHE A 53 0.87 18.84 -8.97
CA PHE A 53 1.23 18.92 -7.55
C PHE A 53 2.55 19.65 -7.30
N GLY A 54 3.32 19.98 -8.34
CA GLY A 54 4.67 20.53 -8.23
C GLY A 54 5.66 19.51 -7.65
N ILE A 55 5.44 18.22 -7.95
CA ILE A 55 6.29 17.12 -7.52
C ILE A 55 7.20 16.70 -8.67
N LYS A 56 8.50 16.82 -8.47
CA LYS A 56 9.49 16.32 -9.42
C LYS A 56 9.35 14.82 -9.59
N HIS A 57 9.30 14.37 -10.83
CA HIS A 57 9.45 12.95 -11.14
C HIS A 57 10.62 12.73 -12.10
N PHE A 58 11.20 11.54 -12.06
CA PHE A 58 12.36 11.23 -12.89
C PHE A 58 12.41 9.76 -13.27
N GLU A 59 12.85 9.50 -14.49
CA GLU A 59 13.17 8.17 -15.02
C GLU A 59 14.33 8.30 -16.01
N ILE A 60 15.17 7.32 -16.10
CA ILE A 60 16.32 7.31 -17.01
C ILE A 60 16.53 5.91 -17.57
N ASP A 61 16.96 5.82 -18.84
CA ASP A 61 17.28 4.54 -19.48
C ASP A 61 18.43 3.84 -18.77
N ASN A 62 18.41 2.53 -18.76
CA ASN A 62 19.45 1.65 -18.23
C ASN A 62 19.56 1.58 -16.69
N TYR A 63 18.80 2.36 -15.95
CA TYR A 63 18.77 2.32 -14.47
C TYR A 63 17.36 2.08 -13.96
N GLU A 64 17.26 1.56 -12.74
CA GLU A 64 15.99 1.35 -12.05
C GLU A 64 15.65 2.56 -11.15
N ALA A 65 14.39 2.68 -10.77
CA ALA A 65 13.95 3.68 -9.80
C ALA A 65 14.78 3.62 -8.50
N ASP A 66 15.14 2.41 -8.07
CA ASP A 66 15.96 2.18 -6.89
C ASP A 66 17.38 2.77 -7.01
N ASP A 67 17.96 2.75 -8.23
CA ASP A 67 19.27 3.35 -8.47
C ASP A 67 19.22 4.89 -8.40
N ILE A 68 18.12 5.48 -8.89
CA ILE A 68 17.85 6.92 -8.76
C ILE A 68 17.72 7.28 -7.27
N ILE A 69 16.91 6.54 -6.53
CA ILE A 69 16.71 6.72 -5.08
C ILE A 69 18.03 6.53 -4.34
N GLY A 70 18.81 5.51 -4.69
CA GLY A 70 20.11 5.23 -4.08
C GLY A 70 21.13 6.34 -4.33
N THR A 71 21.09 6.95 -5.51
CA THR A 71 21.95 8.10 -5.85
C THR A 71 21.58 9.32 -5.01
N LEU A 72 20.29 9.60 -4.86
CA LEU A 72 19.82 10.70 -4.01
C LEU A 72 20.10 10.46 -2.53
N ALA A 73 19.93 9.22 -2.05
CA ALA A 73 20.30 8.84 -0.69
C ALA A 73 21.79 9.11 -0.39
N ARG A 74 22.69 8.77 -1.34
CA ARG A 74 24.12 9.11 -1.23
C ARG A 74 24.36 10.62 -1.20
N ILE A 75 23.66 11.40 -2.04
CA ILE A 75 23.79 12.85 -2.07
C ILE A 75 23.35 13.45 -0.72
N VAL A 76 22.26 12.93 -0.13
CA VAL A 76 21.79 13.34 1.20
C VAL A 76 22.81 12.98 2.29
N ASP A 77 23.40 11.78 2.24
CA ASP A 77 24.43 11.35 3.21
C ASP A 77 25.72 12.21 3.13
N GLU A 78 25.97 12.87 2.00
CA GLU A 78 27.12 13.76 1.77
C GLU A 78 26.82 15.23 2.16
N ASP A 79 25.57 15.56 2.53
CA ASP A 79 25.12 16.92 2.82
C ASP A 79 24.33 16.96 4.14
N ASP A 80 24.99 17.46 5.19
CA ASP A 80 24.43 17.55 6.55
C ASP A 80 23.18 18.45 6.68
N GLU A 81 22.76 19.14 5.60
CA GLU A 81 21.57 20.01 5.61
C GLU A 81 20.29 19.24 5.32
N PHE A 82 20.36 18.00 4.82
CA PHE A 82 19.23 17.20 4.39
C PHE A 82 19.05 15.92 5.21
N ILE A 83 17.81 15.52 5.38
CA ILE A 83 17.41 14.18 5.81
C ILE A 83 16.43 13.61 4.79
N ALA A 84 16.42 12.29 4.57
CA ALA A 84 15.53 11.66 3.61
C ALA A 84 14.66 10.57 4.22
N THR A 85 13.37 10.59 3.85
CA THR A 85 12.46 9.48 4.07
C THR A 85 12.14 8.81 2.73
N ILE A 86 12.66 7.62 2.52
CA ILE A 86 12.31 6.79 1.36
C ILE A 86 10.98 6.10 1.63
N VAL A 87 9.98 6.31 0.77
CA VAL A 87 8.65 5.71 0.91
C VAL A 87 8.47 4.63 -0.16
N SER A 88 8.46 3.37 0.25
CA SER A 88 8.36 2.23 -0.67
C SER A 88 7.80 0.99 0.03
N SER A 89 7.31 0.03 -0.73
CA SER A 89 7.03 -1.34 -0.26
C SER A 89 8.21 -2.29 -0.46
N ASP A 90 9.24 -1.84 -1.19
CA ASP A 90 10.41 -2.66 -1.53
C ASP A 90 11.43 -2.67 -0.38
N LYS A 91 11.82 -3.88 0.02
CA LYS A 91 12.82 -4.09 1.08
C LYS A 91 14.25 -3.89 0.59
N ASP A 92 14.48 -3.84 -0.70
CA ASP A 92 15.82 -3.66 -1.26
C ASP A 92 16.38 -2.29 -0.89
N LEU A 93 15.50 -1.29 -0.79
CA LEU A 93 15.82 0.05 -0.35
C LEU A 93 16.29 0.13 1.10
N LEU A 94 16.10 -0.93 1.91
CA LEU A 94 16.63 -0.97 3.28
C LEU A 94 18.17 -0.95 3.34
N GLN A 95 18.87 -1.29 2.25
CA GLN A 95 20.32 -1.14 2.14
C GLN A 95 20.79 0.32 2.15
N LEU A 96 19.86 1.26 1.93
CA LEU A 96 20.14 2.70 1.86
C LEU A 96 20.01 3.42 3.21
N ILE A 97 19.53 2.70 4.25
CA ILE A 97 19.37 3.29 5.59
C ILE A 97 20.74 3.73 6.13
N SER A 98 20.79 4.97 6.61
CA SER A 98 21.96 5.60 7.23
C SER A 98 21.54 6.39 8.47
N ASP A 99 22.37 7.30 8.92
CA ASP A 99 22.01 8.24 9.98
C ASP A 99 21.06 9.33 9.45
N GLU A 100 21.16 9.71 8.16
CA GLU A 100 20.34 10.75 7.51
C GLU A 100 19.20 10.18 6.66
N VAL A 101 19.20 8.87 6.38
CA VAL A 101 18.21 8.22 5.51
C VAL A 101 17.43 7.14 6.26
N VAL A 102 16.11 7.28 6.27
CA VAL A 102 15.19 6.27 6.82
C VAL A 102 14.25 5.75 5.74
N VAL A 103 13.72 4.53 5.92
CA VAL A 103 12.76 3.93 4.99
C VAL A 103 11.40 3.77 5.66
N LYS A 104 10.39 4.41 5.10
CA LYS A 104 8.98 4.20 5.44
C LYS A 104 8.45 3.04 4.60
N LEU A 105 8.53 1.83 5.15
CA LEU A 105 8.15 0.61 4.44
C LEU A 105 6.63 0.43 4.47
N LEU A 106 6.00 0.58 3.31
CA LEU A 106 4.55 0.44 3.15
C LEU A 106 4.13 -1.03 3.26
N LYS A 107 2.99 -1.27 3.90
CA LYS A 107 2.35 -2.59 4.04
C LYS A 107 0.86 -2.48 3.70
N GLN A 108 0.19 -3.62 3.54
CA GLN A 108 -1.26 -3.66 3.29
C GLN A 108 -2.07 -2.89 4.35
N SER A 109 -1.61 -2.91 5.60
CA SER A 109 -2.22 -2.15 6.70
C SER A 109 -1.19 -1.22 7.34
N GLY A 110 -1.07 0.01 6.79
CA GLY A 110 -0.19 1.03 7.35
C GLY A 110 1.26 0.95 6.86
N HIS A 111 2.20 1.36 7.69
CA HIS A 111 3.63 1.40 7.37
C HIS A 111 4.49 1.08 8.59
N ILE A 112 5.76 0.79 8.36
CA ILE A 112 6.79 0.64 9.39
C ILE A 112 7.92 1.61 9.06
N MET A 113 8.31 2.44 10.04
CA MET A 113 9.52 3.26 9.93
C MET A 113 10.73 2.37 10.24
N MET A 114 11.58 2.20 9.25
CA MET A 114 12.82 1.44 9.33
C MET A 114 14.00 2.42 9.37
N ASN A 115 14.51 2.68 10.55
CA ASN A 115 15.80 3.31 10.76
C ASN A 115 16.86 2.26 11.08
N ARG A 116 18.11 2.68 11.32
CA ARG A 116 19.22 1.80 11.63
C ARG A 116 18.94 0.88 12.84
N ASP A 117 18.37 1.43 13.92
CA ASP A 117 18.10 0.66 15.13
C ASP A 117 17.03 -0.42 14.90
N GLU A 118 15.95 -0.09 14.21
CA GLU A 118 14.89 -1.06 13.88
C GLU A 118 15.38 -2.12 12.89
N PHE A 119 16.25 -1.74 11.95
CA PHE A 119 16.88 -2.67 11.04
C PHE A 119 17.80 -3.64 11.82
N MET A 120 18.66 -3.11 12.70
CA MET A 120 19.56 -3.91 13.55
C MET A 120 18.81 -4.87 14.48
N LYS A 121 17.66 -4.44 15.04
CA LYS A 121 16.80 -5.33 15.83
C LYS A 121 16.25 -6.49 15.00
N THR A 122 15.91 -6.21 13.73
CA THR A 122 15.28 -7.19 12.84
C THR A 122 16.28 -8.16 12.24
N TYR A 123 17.39 -7.65 11.71
CA TYR A 123 18.34 -8.42 10.90
C TYR A 123 19.68 -8.70 11.64
N GLN A 124 19.94 -8.04 12.77
CA GLN A 124 21.16 -8.20 13.60
C GLN A 124 22.47 -7.87 12.86
N VAL A 125 22.38 -7.15 11.77
CA VAL A 125 23.51 -6.69 10.95
C VAL A 125 23.25 -5.24 10.53
N GLU A 126 24.30 -4.54 10.08
CA GLU A 126 24.15 -3.17 9.56
C GLU A 126 23.31 -3.13 8.28
N PRO A 127 22.56 -2.03 8.03
CA PRO A 127 21.73 -1.89 6.83
C PRO A 127 22.47 -2.17 5.52
N ALA A 128 23.70 -1.69 5.37
CA ALA A 128 24.55 -1.96 4.22
C ALA A 128 24.80 -3.47 3.96
N ARG A 129 24.51 -4.35 4.94
CA ARG A 129 24.63 -5.82 4.79
C ARG A 129 23.36 -6.45 4.18
N MET A 130 22.34 -5.66 3.88
CA MET A 130 21.15 -6.17 3.18
C MET A 130 21.51 -6.79 1.82
N VAL A 131 22.51 -6.24 1.14
CA VAL A 131 23.02 -6.78 -0.14
C VAL A 131 23.67 -8.15 0.09
N ASP A 132 24.53 -8.29 1.12
CA ASP A 132 25.15 -9.58 1.49
C ASP A 132 24.10 -10.62 1.87
N LEU A 133 23.02 -10.19 2.54
CA LEU A 133 21.89 -11.04 2.92
C LEU A 133 21.19 -11.58 1.66
N LYS A 134 20.87 -10.69 0.71
CA LYS A 134 20.27 -11.05 -0.58
C LYS A 134 21.21 -11.93 -1.43
N ALA A 135 22.51 -11.66 -1.41
CA ALA A 135 23.50 -12.48 -2.08
C ALA A 135 23.48 -13.94 -1.61
N LEU A 136 23.23 -14.17 -0.32
CA LEU A 136 23.18 -15.51 0.26
C LEU A 136 21.81 -16.17 0.09
N MET A 137 20.71 -15.48 0.38
CA MET A 137 19.39 -16.11 0.38
C MET A 137 18.68 -16.06 -0.98
N GLY A 138 19.15 -15.18 -1.92
CA GLY A 138 18.49 -14.89 -3.17
C GLY A 138 17.25 -14.02 -2.99
N ASP A 139 16.61 -13.74 -4.12
CA ASP A 139 15.29 -13.09 -4.19
C ASP A 139 14.45 -13.73 -5.30
N ALA A 140 13.36 -14.38 -4.89
CA ALA A 140 12.48 -15.06 -5.83
C ALA A 140 11.66 -14.07 -6.68
N SER A 141 11.38 -12.86 -6.19
CA SER A 141 10.60 -11.84 -6.92
C SER A 141 11.37 -11.29 -8.11
N ASP A 142 12.69 -11.22 -8.01
CA ASP A 142 13.59 -10.69 -9.04
C ASP A 142 14.41 -11.79 -9.74
N HIS A 143 14.14 -13.07 -9.45
CA HIS A 143 14.89 -14.22 -9.94
C HIS A 143 16.39 -14.17 -9.61
N ILE A 144 16.73 -13.54 -8.49
CA ILE A 144 18.08 -13.54 -7.97
C ILE A 144 18.34 -14.88 -7.27
N PRO A 145 19.30 -15.72 -7.74
CA PRO A 145 19.40 -17.10 -7.34
C PRO A 145 19.87 -17.31 -5.89
N GLY A 146 20.78 -16.49 -5.40
CA GLY A 146 21.44 -16.71 -4.12
C GLY A 146 22.22 -18.04 -4.05
N VAL A 147 22.39 -18.54 -2.84
CA VAL A 147 22.98 -19.87 -2.57
C VAL A 147 21.85 -20.86 -2.30
N LYS A 148 21.73 -21.88 -3.11
CA LYS A 148 20.63 -22.85 -3.04
C LYS A 148 20.52 -23.52 -1.67
N GLY A 149 19.36 -23.30 -1.03
CA GLY A 149 19.06 -23.88 0.28
C GLY A 149 19.69 -23.13 1.46
N ILE A 150 20.16 -21.90 1.26
CA ILE A 150 20.45 -20.93 2.31
C ILE A 150 19.23 -19.98 2.36
N GLY A 151 18.50 -20.02 3.46
CA GLY A 151 17.38 -19.10 3.71
C GLY A 151 17.80 -17.98 4.66
N GLU A 152 16.89 -17.01 4.87
CA GLU A 152 17.12 -15.78 5.65
C GLU A 152 17.79 -16.02 7.00
N LYS A 153 17.26 -16.94 7.81
CA LYS A 153 17.83 -17.25 9.14
C LYS A 153 19.29 -17.72 9.09
N THR A 154 19.63 -18.56 8.08
CA THR A 154 20.99 -19.05 7.93
C THR A 154 21.91 -17.95 7.43
N ALA A 155 21.44 -17.14 6.49
CA ALA A 155 22.18 -16.01 5.95
C ALA A 155 22.47 -14.96 7.04
N ILE A 156 21.48 -14.61 7.88
CA ILE A 156 21.68 -13.71 9.03
C ILE A 156 22.76 -14.27 9.97
N ASN A 157 22.67 -15.53 10.37
CA ASN A 157 23.65 -16.14 11.27
C ASN A 157 25.08 -16.12 10.68
N LEU A 158 25.20 -16.32 9.37
CA LEU A 158 26.50 -16.24 8.68
C LEU A 158 27.02 -14.80 8.70
N LEU A 159 26.19 -13.81 8.40
CA LEU A 159 26.59 -12.41 8.38
C LEU A 159 26.87 -11.85 9.79
N VAL A 160 26.12 -12.26 10.80
CA VAL A 160 26.43 -11.91 12.20
C VAL A 160 27.83 -12.42 12.58
N LYS A 161 28.21 -13.61 12.09
CA LYS A 161 29.51 -14.20 12.41
C LYS A 161 30.67 -13.66 11.58
N TYR A 162 30.44 -13.46 10.28
CA TYR A 162 31.51 -13.13 9.34
C TYR A 162 31.47 -11.69 8.82
N GLY A 163 30.38 -10.96 9.04
CA GLY A 163 30.21 -9.56 8.66
C GLY A 163 29.81 -9.36 7.21
N THR A 164 30.58 -9.87 6.26
CA THR A 164 30.38 -9.68 4.82
C THR A 164 30.47 -10.99 4.05
N LEU A 165 29.96 -11.00 2.83
CA LEU A 165 30.08 -12.11 1.88
C LEU A 165 31.56 -12.47 1.63
N ASP A 166 32.39 -11.46 1.38
CA ASP A 166 33.83 -11.65 1.14
C ASP A 166 34.53 -12.29 2.33
N ASN A 167 34.28 -11.78 3.54
CA ASN A 167 34.89 -12.32 4.74
C ASN A 167 34.38 -13.73 5.06
N LEU A 168 33.11 -14.03 4.75
CA LEU A 168 32.58 -15.40 4.83
C LEU A 168 33.36 -16.36 3.93
N TYR A 169 33.57 -16.01 2.66
CA TYR A 169 34.30 -16.85 1.72
C TYR A 169 35.81 -16.90 2.02
N ALA A 170 36.39 -15.83 2.53
CA ALA A 170 37.79 -15.86 3.02
C ALA A 170 37.99 -16.81 4.20
N ASN A 171 36.94 -17.01 4.99
CA ASN A 171 36.96 -17.92 6.16
C ASN A 171 36.13 -19.19 5.95
N ILE A 172 35.93 -19.62 4.71
CA ILE A 172 35.03 -20.72 4.35
C ILE A 172 35.40 -22.04 5.04
N ASP A 173 36.67 -22.23 5.37
CA ASP A 173 37.17 -23.42 6.07
C ASP A 173 36.69 -23.52 7.52
N SER A 174 36.26 -22.41 8.10
CA SER A 174 35.66 -22.38 9.45
C SER A 174 34.15 -22.68 9.44
N VAL A 175 33.55 -22.76 8.26
CA VAL A 175 32.16 -23.19 8.07
C VAL A 175 32.15 -24.71 7.94
N THR A 176 31.21 -25.36 8.60
CA THR A 176 31.16 -26.82 8.67
C THR A 176 29.88 -27.40 8.06
N GLY A 177 29.95 -28.69 7.69
CA GLY A 177 28.79 -29.46 7.26
C GLY A 177 28.20 -29.02 5.95
N LYS A 178 26.88 -29.29 5.74
CA LYS A 178 26.16 -29.03 4.49
C LYS A 178 26.14 -27.57 4.10
N THR A 179 26.26 -26.64 5.04
CA THR A 179 26.30 -25.19 4.77
C THR A 179 27.56 -24.83 3.98
N LYS A 180 28.73 -25.37 4.36
CA LYS A 180 29.97 -25.17 3.61
C LYS A 180 29.86 -25.70 2.18
N GLU A 181 29.34 -26.94 2.05
CA GLU A 181 29.16 -27.56 0.72
C GLU A 181 28.30 -26.70 -0.20
N LYS A 182 27.16 -26.17 0.30
CA LYS A 182 26.28 -25.29 -0.46
C LYS A 182 26.95 -23.98 -0.87
N LEU A 183 27.64 -23.33 0.08
CA LEU A 183 28.36 -22.08 -0.18
C LEU A 183 29.44 -22.27 -1.24
N LEU A 184 30.19 -23.36 -1.20
CA LEU A 184 31.22 -23.66 -2.22
C LEU A 184 30.62 -24.00 -3.57
N ALA A 185 29.50 -24.74 -3.61
CA ALA A 185 28.83 -25.12 -4.85
C ALA A 185 28.22 -23.93 -5.61
N ASP A 186 27.71 -22.94 -4.89
CA ASP A 186 26.98 -21.79 -5.46
C ASP A 186 27.73 -20.46 -5.25
N LYS A 187 29.06 -20.50 -5.11
CA LYS A 187 29.86 -19.29 -4.89
C LYS A 187 29.65 -18.23 -5.95
N ASP A 188 29.68 -18.61 -7.21
CA ASP A 188 29.51 -17.69 -8.33
C ASP A 188 28.10 -17.08 -8.36
N ASN A 189 27.07 -17.88 -8.02
CA ASN A 189 25.71 -17.41 -7.86
C ASN A 189 25.59 -16.38 -6.73
N ALA A 190 26.29 -16.57 -5.61
CA ALA A 190 26.29 -15.63 -4.52
C ALA A 190 26.86 -14.27 -4.92
N TYR A 191 27.99 -14.25 -5.63
CA TYR A 191 28.59 -13.00 -6.12
C TYR A 191 27.77 -12.33 -7.23
N MET A 192 27.20 -13.11 -8.15
CA MET A 192 26.26 -12.59 -9.14
C MET A 192 25.03 -11.99 -8.44
N SER A 193 24.49 -12.65 -7.44
CA SER A 193 23.36 -12.15 -6.67
C SER A 193 23.69 -10.88 -5.90
N TYR A 194 24.91 -10.78 -5.36
CA TYR A 194 25.43 -9.57 -4.72
C TYR A 194 25.43 -8.39 -5.70
N ASP A 195 25.97 -8.60 -6.90
CA ASP A 195 26.04 -7.57 -7.95
C ASP A 195 24.64 -7.13 -8.42
N LEU A 196 23.71 -8.08 -8.61
CA LEU A 196 22.33 -7.79 -9.02
C LEU A 196 21.52 -7.06 -7.93
N ALA A 197 21.70 -7.42 -6.66
CA ALA A 197 20.98 -6.83 -5.53
C ALA A 197 21.55 -5.47 -5.10
N THR A 198 22.76 -5.13 -5.55
CA THR A 198 23.39 -3.85 -5.21
C THR A 198 22.72 -2.70 -5.94
N ILE A 199 22.20 -1.74 -5.20
CA ILE A 199 21.68 -0.48 -5.74
C ILE A 199 22.86 0.38 -6.20
N TYR A 200 22.81 0.82 -7.46
CA TYR A 200 23.81 1.72 -8.01
C TYR A 200 23.56 3.15 -7.54
N LYS A 201 24.61 3.85 -7.06
CA LYS A 201 24.49 5.13 -6.38
C LYS A 201 25.13 6.31 -7.13
N GLU A 202 25.40 6.13 -8.44
CA GLU A 202 26.05 7.14 -9.26
C GLU A 202 25.33 7.34 -10.60
N VAL A 203 23.97 7.31 -10.56
CA VAL A 203 23.15 7.60 -11.73
C VAL A 203 23.43 9.05 -12.19
N PRO A 204 23.63 9.28 -13.50
CA PRO A 204 23.84 10.63 -14.02
C PRO A 204 22.52 11.42 -13.98
N LEU A 205 22.25 12.08 -12.86
CA LEU A 205 21.09 12.93 -12.69
C LEU A 205 21.31 14.26 -13.43
N ASP A 206 20.31 14.75 -14.14
CA ASP A 206 20.31 16.03 -14.85
C ASP A 206 19.67 17.17 -14.01
N PHE A 207 19.50 16.93 -12.71
CA PHE A 207 18.90 17.86 -11.76
C PHE A 207 19.59 17.79 -10.40
N THR A 208 19.32 18.77 -9.55
CA THR A 208 19.83 18.89 -8.17
C THR A 208 18.71 18.66 -7.15
N LEU A 209 19.04 18.57 -5.85
CA LEU A 209 18.04 18.48 -4.78
C LEU A 209 17.12 19.71 -4.77
N GLU A 210 17.64 20.91 -5.09
CA GLU A 210 16.82 22.13 -5.17
C GLU A 210 15.72 22.06 -6.22
N ASP A 211 15.93 21.31 -7.32
CA ASP A 211 14.93 21.10 -8.34
C ASP A 211 13.78 20.18 -7.89
N CYS A 212 13.95 19.50 -6.75
CA CYS A 212 12.94 18.66 -6.11
C CYS A 212 12.11 19.42 -5.06
N LYS A 213 12.30 20.73 -4.93
CA LYS A 213 11.56 21.54 -3.95
C LYS A 213 10.07 21.44 -4.19
N TYR A 214 9.35 21.00 -3.14
CA TYR A 214 7.92 20.79 -3.20
C TYR A 214 7.12 22.07 -3.02
N GLY A 215 6.12 22.28 -3.86
CA GLY A 215 5.15 23.36 -3.72
C GLY A 215 4.17 23.43 -4.87
N ILE A 216 2.90 23.48 -4.56
CA ILE A 216 1.84 23.64 -5.57
C ILE A 216 1.90 25.08 -6.07
N THR A 217 2.32 25.26 -7.33
CA THR A 217 2.47 26.56 -7.97
C THR A 217 1.17 27.05 -8.63
N ASP A 218 0.37 26.14 -9.17
CA ASP A 218 -0.91 26.44 -9.82
C ASP A 218 -2.04 25.56 -9.27
N LYS A 219 -2.77 26.11 -8.32
CA LYS A 219 -3.93 25.43 -7.71
C LYS A 219 -5.07 25.20 -8.72
N SER A 220 -5.22 26.06 -9.72
CA SER A 220 -6.29 25.95 -10.72
C SER A 220 -5.99 24.80 -11.67
N GLN A 221 -4.75 24.65 -12.12
CA GLN A 221 -4.32 23.52 -12.93
C GLN A 221 -4.51 22.19 -12.18
N LEU A 222 -4.10 22.15 -10.92
CA LEU A 222 -4.28 20.95 -10.07
C LEU A 222 -5.78 20.63 -9.89
N ALA A 223 -6.62 21.62 -9.63
CA ALA A 223 -8.06 21.41 -9.52
C ALA A 223 -8.65 20.81 -10.80
N ASN A 224 -8.30 21.39 -11.96
CA ASN A 224 -8.81 20.94 -13.26
C ASN A 224 -8.44 19.47 -13.56
N ILE A 225 -7.18 19.07 -13.34
CA ILE A 225 -6.76 17.68 -13.60
C ILE A 225 -7.39 16.69 -12.62
N LEU A 226 -7.54 17.08 -11.34
CA LEU A 226 -8.23 16.25 -10.36
C LEU A 226 -9.72 16.11 -10.64
N GLU A 227 -10.35 17.14 -11.22
CA GLU A 227 -11.75 17.10 -11.65
C GLU A 227 -11.91 16.21 -12.90
N GLU A 228 -11.04 16.36 -13.92
CA GLU A 228 -11.01 15.50 -15.11
C GLU A 228 -10.89 14.00 -14.74
N LEU A 229 -10.10 13.70 -13.72
CA LEU A 229 -9.87 12.34 -13.22
C LEU A 229 -10.88 11.89 -12.16
N GLU A 230 -11.92 12.68 -11.89
CA GLU A 230 -12.97 12.40 -10.90
C GLU A 230 -12.42 12.18 -9.47
N PHE A 231 -11.30 12.80 -9.13
CA PHE A 231 -10.69 12.71 -7.80
C PHE A 231 -11.33 13.64 -6.77
N HIS A 232 -12.66 13.60 -6.67
CA HIS A 232 -13.46 14.50 -5.83
C HIS A 232 -13.06 14.49 -4.35
N SER A 233 -12.61 13.34 -3.83
CA SER A 233 -12.12 13.24 -2.45
C SER A 233 -10.81 14.02 -2.22
N LEU A 234 -9.93 14.07 -3.22
CA LEU A 234 -8.68 14.85 -3.19
C LEU A 234 -8.96 16.33 -3.31
N LEU A 235 -9.84 16.74 -4.23
CA LEU A 235 -10.29 18.14 -4.37
C LEU A 235 -10.79 18.70 -3.02
N ARG A 236 -11.61 17.93 -2.30
CA ARG A 236 -12.10 18.32 -0.97
C ARG A 236 -10.99 18.37 0.10
N LYS A 237 -10.11 17.38 0.13
CA LYS A 237 -9.01 17.33 1.11
C LYS A 237 -8.00 18.44 0.95
N LEU A 238 -7.81 18.93 -0.27
CA LEU A 238 -6.86 19.97 -0.63
C LEU A 238 -7.48 21.37 -0.66
N ASP A 239 -8.77 21.48 -0.37
CA ASP A 239 -9.53 22.74 -0.45
C ASP A 239 -9.35 23.45 -1.81
N LEU A 240 -9.33 22.65 -2.88
CA LEU A 240 -9.16 23.09 -4.26
C LEU A 240 -10.50 23.18 -5.00
N GLY A 241 -11.58 22.72 -4.42
CA GLY A 241 -12.92 22.91 -4.91
C GLY A 241 -13.26 24.39 -4.83
N GLY A 242 -12.94 25.15 -5.86
CA GLY A 242 -13.63 26.42 -6.14
C GLY A 242 -15.09 26.07 -6.27
N SER A 243 -15.97 26.88 -5.70
CA SER A 243 -17.40 26.75 -5.67
C SER A 243 -17.98 26.17 -7.00
N VAL A 244 -17.76 24.89 -7.24
CA VAL A 244 -18.85 24.09 -7.74
C VAL A 244 -19.83 24.25 -6.58
N GLU A 245 -20.83 25.12 -6.76
CA GLU A 245 -22.07 24.86 -6.11
C GLU A 245 -22.19 23.34 -6.21
N GLU A 246 -21.81 22.65 -5.11
CA GLU A 246 -22.44 21.40 -4.89
C GLU A 246 -23.88 21.72 -5.24
N LYS A 247 -24.40 21.23 -6.35
CA LYS A 247 -25.67 20.58 -6.17
C LYS A 247 -25.34 19.60 -5.03
N ARG A 248 -25.38 20.11 -3.82
CA ARG A 248 -25.89 19.37 -2.71
C ARG A 248 -27.15 18.78 -3.33
N GLU A 249 -27.04 17.57 -3.83
CA GLU A 249 -28.17 16.69 -3.63
C GLU A 249 -28.46 17.01 -2.17
N GLU A 250 -29.48 17.82 -1.99
CA GLU A 250 -29.95 18.22 -0.67
C GLU A 250 -29.84 16.91 0.06
N LYS A 251 -28.88 16.82 1.05
CA LYS A 251 -28.80 15.63 1.88
C LYS A 251 -30.21 15.59 2.40
N GLU A 252 -31.03 14.77 1.74
CA GLU A 252 -32.39 14.53 2.21
C GLU A 252 -32.18 14.19 3.66
N ASP A 253 -32.61 15.05 4.53
CA ASP A 253 -32.34 14.95 5.95
C ASP A 253 -32.69 13.55 6.37
N THR A 254 -31.67 12.71 6.58
CA THR A 254 -31.87 11.35 7.04
C THR A 254 -32.57 11.45 8.37
N LYS A 255 -33.87 11.19 8.37
CA LYS A 255 -34.69 11.31 9.56
C LYS A 255 -34.45 10.10 10.45
N GLU A 256 -34.43 10.34 11.75
CA GLU A 256 -34.54 9.22 12.68
C GLU A 256 -35.89 8.53 12.44
N LEU A 257 -35.86 7.18 12.27
CA LEU A 257 -37.07 6.41 12.08
C LEU A 257 -37.95 6.50 13.35
N VAL A 258 -39.17 7.03 13.20
CA VAL A 258 -40.17 7.06 14.27
C VAL A 258 -41.05 5.81 14.27
N ILE A 259 -41.68 5.46 15.39
CA ILE A 259 -42.48 4.24 15.55
C ILE A 259 -43.59 4.14 14.49
N ASP A 260 -44.20 5.25 14.14
CA ASP A 260 -45.31 5.31 13.17
C ASP A 260 -44.85 4.97 11.74
N ASP A 261 -43.55 5.12 11.43
CA ASP A 261 -42.96 4.82 10.10
C ASP A 261 -42.72 3.32 9.88
N ILE A 262 -42.73 2.51 10.95
CA ILE A 262 -42.40 1.07 10.84
C ILE A 262 -43.42 0.33 9.97
N GLU A 263 -44.68 0.76 9.96
CA GLU A 263 -45.76 0.10 9.19
C GLU A 263 -45.49 0.08 7.70
N GLN A 264 -44.83 1.08 7.13
CA GLN A 264 -44.47 1.13 5.70
C GLN A 264 -43.51 -0.01 5.32
N PHE A 265 -42.57 -0.38 6.23
CA PHE A 265 -41.58 -1.44 6.00
C PHE A 265 -42.13 -2.86 6.19
N LYS A 266 -43.35 -3.03 6.59
CA LYS A 266 -44.01 -4.33 6.66
C LYS A 266 -44.43 -4.85 5.26
N ASN A 267 -44.63 -3.93 4.31
CA ASN A 267 -45.14 -4.24 2.98
C ASN A 267 -44.32 -3.63 1.83
N LYS A 268 -43.18 -2.98 2.12
CA LYS A 268 -42.30 -2.38 1.14
C LYS A 268 -40.87 -2.91 1.29
N ASP A 269 -40.26 -3.30 0.20
CA ASP A 269 -38.88 -3.72 0.14
C ASP A 269 -37.97 -2.54 0.52
N PHE A 270 -36.84 -2.84 1.18
CA PHE A 270 -35.89 -1.82 1.59
C PHE A 270 -34.45 -2.30 1.58
N ALA A 271 -33.53 -1.34 1.35
CA ALA A 271 -32.11 -1.56 1.60
C ALA A 271 -31.76 -1.17 3.05
N TYR A 272 -30.78 -1.84 3.65
CA TYR A 272 -30.28 -1.46 4.96
C TYR A 272 -28.77 -1.67 5.04
N TYR A 273 -28.15 -0.91 5.94
CA TYR A 273 -26.74 -1.06 6.30
C TYR A 273 -26.56 -1.02 7.80
N LEU A 274 -25.78 -1.98 8.30
CA LEU A 274 -25.47 -2.11 9.73
C LEU A 274 -24.14 -1.41 10.02
N GLU A 275 -24.21 -0.27 10.71
CA GLU A 275 -23.00 0.40 11.17
C GLU A 275 -22.53 -0.24 12.48
N THR A 276 -21.26 -0.68 12.51
CA THR A 276 -20.70 -1.39 13.65
C THR A 276 -19.27 -0.96 13.94
N ARG A 277 -18.86 -1.03 15.20
CA ARG A 277 -17.48 -0.86 15.63
C ARG A 277 -16.88 -2.21 16.01
N GLY A 278 -15.73 -2.56 15.42
CA GLY A 278 -15.00 -3.80 15.68
C GLY A 278 -14.89 -4.71 14.47
N SER A 279 -13.78 -5.44 14.35
CA SER A 279 -13.46 -6.33 13.23
C SER A 279 -13.99 -7.76 13.37
N ILE A 280 -14.46 -8.14 14.56
CA ILE A 280 -15.00 -9.47 14.85
C ILE A 280 -16.51 -9.39 14.99
N TYR A 281 -17.27 -9.87 14.01
CA TYR A 281 -18.74 -9.75 13.95
C TYR A 281 -19.44 -10.15 15.25
N SER A 282 -19.03 -11.24 15.89
CA SER A 282 -19.62 -11.71 17.17
C SER A 282 -19.32 -10.83 18.38
N LYS A 283 -18.45 -9.85 18.25
CA LYS A 283 -18.03 -8.91 19.31
C LYS A 283 -18.19 -7.45 18.91
N SER A 284 -18.73 -7.21 17.70
CA SER A 284 -18.92 -5.85 17.20
C SER A 284 -20.06 -5.16 17.93
N GLU A 285 -19.84 -3.91 18.32
CA GLU A 285 -20.87 -3.01 18.85
C GLU A 285 -21.64 -2.41 17.68
N ILE A 286 -22.97 -2.51 17.69
CA ILE A 286 -23.81 -1.80 16.71
C ILE A 286 -23.87 -0.33 17.11
N LEU A 287 -23.61 0.56 16.15
CA LEU A 287 -23.73 2.00 16.30
C LEU A 287 -25.11 2.49 15.82
N GLY A 288 -25.68 1.84 14.82
CA GLY A 288 -26.98 2.14 14.27
C GLY A 288 -27.29 1.34 13.01
N ILE A 289 -28.46 1.55 12.44
CA ILE A 289 -28.91 0.92 11.19
C ILE A 289 -29.45 2.00 10.26
N GLY A 290 -28.80 2.18 9.12
CA GLY A 290 -29.35 2.96 8.01
C GLY A 290 -30.38 2.13 7.25
N ILE A 291 -31.49 2.72 6.83
CA ILE A 291 -32.51 2.10 6.00
C ILE A 291 -32.84 3.04 4.85
N TYR A 292 -33.04 2.48 3.65
CA TYR A 292 -33.46 3.21 2.48
C TYR A 292 -34.64 2.48 1.81
N ASP A 293 -35.73 3.17 1.59
CA ASP A 293 -36.98 2.59 1.08
C ASP A 293 -37.16 2.75 -0.43
N GLY A 294 -36.13 3.23 -1.11
CA GLY A 294 -36.16 3.56 -2.54
C GLY A 294 -36.44 5.05 -2.81
N GLU A 295 -36.87 5.80 -1.80
CA GLU A 295 -37.18 7.23 -1.91
C GLU A 295 -36.46 8.04 -0.82
N LYS A 296 -36.46 7.55 0.42
CA LYS A 296 -35.91 8.27 1.59
C LYS A 296 -35.00 7.40 2.42
N GLY A 297 -34.00 8.04 3.04
CA GLY A 297 -33.13 7.46 4.04
C GLY A 297 -33.68 7.66 5.44
N TYR A 298 -33.53 6.63 6.27
CA TYR A 298 -33.90 6.64 7.69
C TYR A 298 -32.73 6.10 8.50
N PHE A 299 -32.62 6.52 9.74
CA PHE A 299 -31.60 6.02 10.65
C PHE A 299 -32.22 5.52 11.96
N ILE A 300 -31.89 4.32 12.35
CA ILE A 300 -32.25 3.75 13.65
C ILE A 300 -31.03 3.83 14.56
N ASN A 301 -31.06 4.68 15.55
CA ASN A 301 -30.01 4.75 16.56
C ASN A 301 -29.98 3.46 17.39
N LYS A 302 -28.76 3.07 17.83
CA LYS A 302 -28.53 1.84 18.61
C LYS A 302 -29.51 1.64 19.77
N ASP A 303 -29.88 2.72 20.48
CA ASP A 303 -30.77 2.68 21.62
C ASP A 303 -32.24 2.36 21.25
N ASN A 304 -32.59 2.48 19.96
CA ASN A 304 -33.93 2.25 19.46
C ASN A 304 -34.07 0.94 18.65
N ILE A 305 -33.00 0.19 18.42
CA ILE A 305 -33.01 -1.02 17.56
C ILE A 305 -34.06 -2.02 18.03
N GLU A 306 -34.20 -2.21 19.35
CA GLU A 306 -35.16 -3.16 19.93
C GLU A 306 -36.62 -2.80 19.57
N LYS A 307 -36.95 -1.51 19.42
CA LYS A 307 -38.29 -1.04 19.03
C LYS A 307 -38.65 -1.37 17.57
N TYR A 308 -37.64 -1.46 16.71
CA TYR A 308 -37.81 -1.63 15.27
C TYR A 308 -37.42 -3.02 14.77
N LYS A 309 -37.09 -3.95 15.66
CA LYS A 309 -36.60 -5.29 15.29
C LYS A 309 -37.55 -6.08 14.39
N ASP A 310 -38.83 -5.85 14.48
CA ASP A 310 -39.85 -6.61 13.76
C ASP A 310 -39.80 -6.41 12.25
N ILE A 311 -39.24 -5.27 11.74
CA ILE A 311 -39.09 -5.05 10.30
C ILE A 311 -38.15 -6.07 9.66
N PHE A 312 -37.15 -6.57 10.40
CA PHE A 312 -36.22 -7.56 9.92
C PHE A 312 -36.82 -8.96 9.79
N SER A 313 -37.90 -9.25 10.49
CA SER A 313 -38.61 -10.54 10.44
C SER A 313 -39.80 -10.58 9.47
N THR A 314 -40.09 -9.46 8.77
CA THR A 314 -41.13 -9.36 7.75
C THR A 314 -40.78 -10.16 6.49
N ASP A 315 -41.79 -10.47 5.68
CA ASP A 315 -41.62 -11.22 4.43
C ASP A 315 -41.25 -10.37 3.21
N VAL A 316 -41.00 -9.06 3.39
CA VAL A 316 -40.48 -8.17 2.34
C VAL A 316 -39.01 -8.45 2.03
N TRP A 317 -38.60 -8.14 0.81
CA TRP A 317 -37.22 -8.30 0.40
C TRP A 317 -36.31 -7.24 1.03
N LYS A 318 -35.12 -7.68 1.44
CA LYS A 318 -34.12 -6.81 2.07
C LYS A 318 -32.81 -6.90 1.32
N PHE A 319 -32.25 -5.76 0.99
CA PHE A 319 -31.00 -5.58 0.27
C PHE A 319 -29.94 -5.06 1.24
N THR A 320 -28.74 -5.58 1.19
CA THR A 320 -27.69 -5.17 2.13
C THR A 320 -26.29 -5.28 1.52
N TYR A 321 -25.31 -4.78 2.24
CA TYR A 321 -23.91 -5.05 2.06
C TYR A 321 -23.43 -5.93 3.21
N ASP A 322 -22.72 -7.04 2.94
CA ASP A 322 -22.29 -8.04 3.91
C ASP A 322 -23.45 -8.63 4.75
N TYR A 323 -24.24 -9.44 4.08
CA TYR A 323 -25.34 -10.16 4.75
C TYR A 323 -24.87 -11.05 5.89
N LYS A 324 -23.68 -11.68 5.78
CA LYS A 324 -23.11 -12.52 6.82
C LYS A 324 -22.86 -11.73 8.11
N LYS A 325 -22.30 -10.53 8.01
CA LYS A 325 -22.11 -9.60 9.13
C LYS A 325 -23.46 -9.28 9.78
N SER A 326 -24.42 -8.89 8.95
CA SER A 326 -25.77 -8.54 9.41
C SER A 326 -26.44 -9.70 10.17
N LEU A 327 -26.36 -10.91 9.63
CA LEU A 327 -26.95 -12.09 10.23
C LEU A 327 -26.34 -12.41 11.60
N VAL A 328 -25.02 -12.38 11.69
CA VAL A 328 -24.30 -12.67 12.93
C VAL A 328 -24.63 -11.62 14.00
N VAL A 329 -24.52 -10.34 13.64
CA VAL A 329 -24.71 -9.23 14.61
C VAL A 329 -26.16 -9.15 15.09
N LEU A 330 -27.14 -9.23 14.20
CA LEU A 330 -28.57 -9.18 14.56
C LEU A 330 -28.98 -10.40 15.39
N ASN A 331 -28.43 -11.58 15.12
CA ASN A 331 -28.71 -12.78 15.91
C ASN A 331 -28.20 -12.66 17.36
N TYR A 332 -27.12 -11.94 17.62
CA TYR A 332 -26.68 -11.64 18.99
C TYR A 332 -27.62 -10.71 19.76
N LEU A 333 -28.46 -9.97 19.05
CA LEU A 333 -29.53 -9.13 19.63
C LEU A 333 -30.90 -9.84 19.68
N ASP A 334 -30.92 -11.15 19.42
CA ASP A 334 -32.16 -11.95 19.30
C ASP A 334 -33.15 -11.40 18.26
N ILE A 335 -32.62 -10.76 17.20
CA ILE A 335 -33.40 -10.25 16.07
C ILE A 335 -33.43 -11.30 14.97
N LYS A 336 -34.62 -11.86 14.71
CA LYS A 336 -34.83 -12.80 13.62
C LYS A 336 -34.83 -12.08 12.29
N PHE A 337 -34.07 -12.61 11.34
CA PHE A 337 -33.96 -12.04 10.01
C PHE A 337 -34.58 -12.96 8.95
N LYS A 338 -35.39 -12.41 8.05
CA LYS A 338 -36.01 -13.13 6.93
C LYS A 338 -35.80 -12.40 5.60
N ASN A 339 -35.81 -13.14 4.51
CA ASN A 339 -35.87 -12.66 3.14
C ASN A 339 -34.77 -11.66 2.74
N ALA A 340 -33.49 -12.02 2.96
CA ALA A 340 -32.38 -11.34 2.29
C ALA A 340 -32.46 -11.65 0.80
N SER A 341 -32.59 -10.62 -0.03
CA SER A 341 -32.71 -10.77 -1.47
C SER A 341 -31.37 -10.62 -2.18
N PHE A 342 -30.56 -9.66 -1.75
CA PHE A 342 -29.37 -9.29 -2.48
C PHE A 342 -28.29 -8.75 -1.52
N ASP A 343 -27.06 -9.24 -1.72
CA ASP A 343 -25.86 -8.77 -1.02
C ASP A 343 -24.94 -8.12 -2.03
N THR A 344 -24.79 -6.80 -1.94
CA THR A 344 -23.96 -6.03 -2.87
C THR A 344 -22.47 -6.36 -2.76
N MET A 345 -21.98 -6.80 -1.59
CA MET A 345 -20.60 -7.24 -1.42
C MET A 345 -20.35 -8.54 -2.20
N LEU A 346 -21.26 -9.51 -2.11
CA LEU A 346 -21.15 -10.76 -2.87
C LEU A 346 -21.29 -10.52 -4.37
N ALA A 347 -22.19 -9.63 -4.79
CA ALA A 347 -22.36 -9.26 -6.20
C ALA A 347 -21.09 -8.59 -6.75
N ALA A 348 -20.50 -7.65 -6.02
CA ALA A 348 -19.25 -7.01 -6.39
C ALA A 348 -18.10 -8.03 -6.51
N TYR A 349 -17.99 -8.96 -5.56
CA TYR A 349 -17.00 -10.04 -5.62
C TYR A 349 -17.17 -10.93 -6.86
N LEU A 350 -18.41 -11.29 -7.23
CA LEU A 350 -18.68 -12.11 -8.41
C LEU A 350 -18.42 -11.39 -9.73
N LEU A 351 -18.38 -10.06 -9.72
CA LEU A 351 -18.07 -9.20 -10.87
C LEU A 351 -16.61 -8.75 -10.90
N ASP A 352 -15.75 -9.38 -10.10
CA ASP A 352 -14.33 -9.07 -9.97
C ASP A 352 -14.02 -7.61 -9.54
N TYR A 353 -14.98 -6.94 -8.89
CA TYR A 353 -14.70 -5.64 -8.25
C TYR A 353 -13.90 -5.83 -6.96
N VAL A 354 -12.99 -4.89 -6.70
CA VAL A 354 -12.27 -4.85 -5.42
C VAL A 354 -13.26 -4.49 -4.32
N VAL A 355 -13.57 -5.48 -3.48
CA VAL A 355 -14.45 -5.30 -2.33
C VAL A 355 -13.64 -4.79 -1.15
N LYS A 356 -14.01 -3.61 -0.64
CA LYS A 356 -13.46 -3.11 0.63
C LYS A 356 -14.27 -3.66 1.79
N ASP A 357 -13.62 -3.84 2.95
CA ASP A 357 -14.30 -4.30 4.18
C ASP A 357 -15.29 -3.24 4.73
N ASP A 358 -15.27 -2.04 4.18
CA ASP A 358 -16.11 -0.90 4.54
C ASP A 358 -16.61 -0.16 3.29
N ILE A 359 -17.86 0.36 3.36
CA ILE A 359 -18.49 1.14 2.27
C ILE A 359 -18.09 2.63 2.34
N SER A 360 -17.37 3.04 3.39
CA SER A 360 -16.97 4.44 3.61
C SER A 360 -15.80 4.88 2.74
#